data_6cbede57eb82605acbfc3f1b7f48f5fe
#
_entry.id   6cbede57eb82605acbfc3f1b7f48f5fe
#
_cell.length_a   1.000
_cell.length_b   1.000
_cell.length_c   1.000
_cell.angle_alpha   90.00
_cell.angle_beta   90.00
_cell.angle_gamma   90.00
#
_symmetry.space_group_name_H-M   'P 1'
#
loop_
_entity.id
_entity.type
_entity.pdbx_description
1 polymer ?
#
loop_
_entity_poly.entity_id
_entity_poly.type
_entity_poly.pdbx_seq_one_letter_code
_entity_poly.pdbx_strand_id
1 'polypeptide(L)'
;MKKTLLLLSVILLGAASMNAQKTSDDVQTFNPVMTGVTSLTIAPDSRAGAMGDVGAATDPDVNSQYWNPAKYPFAISPAGFSLAYTPWLRQLVSDIDLANLVGYYRIGDYQAISASLTYF
;
A
#
# COMPACT_ATOMS: atom_id res chain seq x y z
N MET A 1 -4.12 -42.45 -24.49
CA MET A 1 -5.48 -41.94 -24.68
C MET A 1 -6.07 -41.26 -23.43
N LYS A 2 -6.02 -41.87 -22.23
CA LYS A 2 -6.60 -41.23 -21.02
C LYS A 2 -5.88 -39.93 -20.60
N LYS A 3 -4.55 -39.82 -20.75
CA LYS A 3 -3.77 -38.63 -20.39
C LYS A 3 -4.00 -37.43 -21.35
N THR A 4 -4.23 -37.71 -22.62
CA THR A 4 -4.57 -36.71 -23.63
C THR A 4 -5.96 -36.13 -23.43
N LEU A 5 -6.91 -36.99 -23.00
CA LEU A 5 -8.28 -36.55 -22.68
C LEU A 5 -8.31 -35.62 -21.45
N LEU A 6 -7.48 -35.90 -20.43
CA LEU A 6 -7.34 -35.09 -19.24
C LEU A 6 -6.73 -33.70 -19.55
N LEU A 7 -5.70 -33.64 -20.40
CA LEU A 7 -5.14 -32.40 -20.86
C LEU A 7 -6.13 -31.53 -21.65
N LEU A 8 -6.92 -32.17 -22.51
CA LEU A 8 -7.94 -31.49 -23.29
C LEU A 8 -9.06 -30.92 -22.41
N SER A 9 -9.45 -31.61 -21.34
CA SER A 9 -10.47 -31.15 -20.41
C SER A 9 -9.97 -29.93 -19.58
N VAL A 10 -8.71 -29.92 -19.17
CA VAL A 10 -8.12 -28.78 -18.43
C VAL A 10 -8.04 -27.54 -19.32
N ILE A 11 -7.69 -27.70 -20.60
CA ILE A 11 -7.66 -26.60 -21.56
C ILE A 11 -9.07 -26.06 -21.83
N LEU A 12 -10.07 -26.91 -21.91
CA LEU A 12 -11.47 -26.52 -22.14
C LEU A 12 -12.07 -25.79 -20.93
N LEU A 13 -11.73 -26.18 -19.69
CA LEU A 13 -12.12 -25.45 -18.48
C LEU A 13 -11.45 -24.10 -18.37
N GLY A 14 -10.18 -23.97 -18.80
CA GLY A 14 -9.47 -22.70 -18.83
C GLY A 14 -10.04 -21.69 -19.84
N ALA A 15 -10.58 -22.17 -20.96
CA ALA A 15 -11.20 -21.31 -21.97
C ALA A 15 -12.59 -20.78 -21.56
N ALA A 16 -13.30 -21.47 -20.67
CA ALA A 16 -14.61 -21.05 -20.20
C ALA A 16 -14.56 -19.84 -19.22
N SER A 17 -13.40 -19.59 -18.62
CA SER A 17 -13.22 -18.46 -17.69
C SER A 17 -12.84 -17.14 -18.36
N MET A 18 -12.61 -17.10 -19.67
CA MET A 18 -12.22 -15.88 -20.39
C MET A 18 -13.41 -14.98 -20.79
N ASN A 19 -14.65 -15.34 -20.46
CA ASN A 19 -15.81 -14.49 -20.73
C ASN A 19 -16.14 -13.46 -19.65
N ALA A 20 -15.21 -13.19 -18.73
CA ALA A 20 -15.41 -12.23 -17.65
C ALA A 20 -15.17 -10.75 -18.07
N GLN A 21 -14.72 -10.51 -19.31
CA GLN A 21 -14.71 -9.16 -19.86
C GLN A 21 -16.01 -8.93 -20.67
N LYS A 22 -17.09 -8.67 -19.96
CA LYS A 22 -18.18 -7.91 -20.56
C LYS A 22 -17.62 -6.53 -20.89
N THR A 23 -17.38 -6.28 -22.15
CA THR A 23 -17.37 -4.93 -22.70
C THR A 23 -18.80 -4.43 -22.59
N SER A 24 -19.18 -3.92 -21.44
CA SER A 24 -20.38 -3.15 -21.33
C SER A 24 -20.03 -1.75 -21.86
N ASP A 25 -20.67 -1.36 -22.94
CA ASP A 25 -20.76 0.04 -23.41
C ASP A 25 -21.46 0.94 -22.38
N ASP A 26 -21.91 0.42 -21.27
CA ASP A 26 -22.18 1.14 -20.05
C ASP A 26 -20.87 1.33 -19.29
N VAL A 27 -20.09 2.30 -19.75
CA VAL A 27 -19.18 3.02 -18.85
C VAL A 27 -20.09 3.75 -17.85
N GLN A 28 -20.58 3.00 -16.86
CA GLN A 28 -20.91 3.65 -15.60
C GLN A 28 -19.62 4.33 -15.20
N THR A 29 -19.56 5.63 -15.42
CA THR A 29 -18.58 6.48 -14.77
C THR A 29 -18.74 6.21 -13.28
N PHE A 30 -17.95 5.25 -12.79
CA PHE A 30 -17.80 5.04 -11.38
C PHE A 30 -17.21 6.35 -10.89
N ASN A 31 -18.08 7.21 -10.45
CA ASN A 31 -17.68 8.39 -9.72
C ASN A 31 -17.31 7.87 -8.33
N PRO A 32 -16.04 7.58 -8.04
CA PRO A 32 -15.69 7.11 -6.71
C PRO A 32 -16.10 8.25 -5.78
N VAL A 33 -17.04 7.95 -4.91
CA VAL A 33 -17.45 8.89 -3.87
C VAL A 33 -16.21 9.10 -2.98
N MET A 34 -15.43 10.10 -3.30
CA MET A 34 -14.25 10.51 -2.54
C MET A 34 -14.69 11.30 -1.29
N THR A 35 -15.65 10.75 -0.56
CA THR A 35 -16.19 11.34 0.68
C THR A 35 -15.47 10.86 1.94
N GLY A 36 -14.29 10.28 1.78
CA GLY A 36 -13.44 9.89 2.89
C GLY A 36 -12.57 11.05 3.39
N VAL A 37 -11.86 10.80 4.45
CA VAL A 37 -10.83 11.71 4.97
C VAL A 37 -9.65 11.67 3.99
N THR A 38 -9.58 12.65 3.10
CA THR A 38 -8.54 12.72 2.05
C THR A 38 -7.13 12.84 2.62
N SER A 39 -6.99 13.36 3.85
CA SER A 39 -5.71 13.40 4.57
C SER A 39 -5.07 12.01 4.77
N LEU A 40 -5.87 10.95 4.85
CA LEU A 40 -5.36 9.58 4.98
C LEU A 40 -4.74 9.04 3.69
N THR A 41 -4.94 9.69 2.56
CA THR A 41 -4.33 9.29 1.27
C THR A 41 -2.95 9.91 1.07
N ILE A 42 -2.56 10.86 1.92
CA ILE A 42 -1.27 11.53 1.84
C ILE A 42 -0.21 10.65 2.50
N ALA A 43 0.83 10.30 1.76
CA ALA A 43 1.96 9.56 2.32
C ALA A 43 2.66 10.40 3.41
N PRO A 44 2.73 9.91 4.66
CA PRO A 44 3.25 10.71 5.76
C PRO A 44 4.78 10.80 5.77
N ASP A 45 5.45 10.03 4.93
CA ASP A 45 6.90 10.01 4.88
C ASP A 45 7.46 10.77 3.67
N SER A 46 8.53 11.53 3.90
CA SER A 46 9.19 12.33 2.88
C SER A 46 9.88 11.50 1.80
N ARG A 47 10.27 10.25 2.11
CA ARG A 47 10.89 9.35 1.14
C ARG A 47 9.89 8.89 0.10
N ALA A 48 8.72 8.39 0.52
CA ALA A 48 7.66 7.98 -0.40
C ALA A 48 7.16 9.16 -1.22
N GLY A 49 6.97 10.33 -0.60
CA GLY A 49 6.58 11.54 -1.31
C GLY A 49 7.58 11.95 -2.39
N ALA A 50 8.88 11.86 -2.12
CA ALA A 50 9.93 12.14 -3.11
C ALA A 50 9.96 11.12 -4.27
N MET A 51 9.51 9.89 -4.04
CA MET A 51 9.45 8.82 -5.04
C MET A 51 8.11 8.75 -5.80
N GLY A 52 7.21 9.71 -5.60
CA GLY A 52 5.89 9.73 -6.24
C GLY A 52 4.87 8.83 -5.55
N ASP A 53 4.86 8.83 -4.23
CA ASP A 53 3.92 8.07 -3.38
C ASP A 53 3.98 6.55 -3.61
N VAL A 54 5.19 6.01 -3.70
CA VAL A 54 5.43 4.57 -3.78
C VAL A 54 6.02 4.03 -2.48
N GLY A 55 5.46 2.94 -1.97
CA GLY A 55 5.92 2.36 -0.70
C GLY A 55 5.49 0.91 -0.49
N ALA A 56 4.45 0.44 -1.17
CA ALA A 56 3.91 -0.90 -0.97
C ALA A 56 4.90 -2.02 -1.36
N ALA A 57 5.60 -1.85 -2.48
CA ALA A 57 6.52 -2.84 -3.05
C ALA A 57 8.01 -2.47 -2.92
N THR A 58 8.33 -1.43 -2.16
CA THR A 58 9.72 -1.06 -1.84
C THR A 58 10.32 -1.99 -0.79
N ASP A 59 11.64 -1.94 -0.61
CA ASP A 59 12.31 -2.65 0.47
C ASP A 59 11.75 -2.25 1.85
N PRO A 60 11.79 -3.17 2.83
CA PRO A 60 11.36 -2.88 4.19
C PRO A 60 12.13 -1.70 4.79
N ASP A 61 11.42 -0.70 5.24
CA ASP A 61 11.96 0.47 5.91
C ASP A 61 11.14 0.84 7.15
N VAL A 62 11.58 1.86 7.89
CA VAL A 62 10.89 2.30 9.11
C VAL A 62 9.48 2.82 8.82
N ASN A 63 9.25 3.40 7.65
CA ASN A 63 7.96 3.98 7.27
C ASN A 63 6.99 2.98 6.62
N SER A 64 7.34 1.70 6.62
CA SER A 64 6.48 0.63 6.08
C SER A 64 5.13 0.50 6.76
N GLN A 65 4.93 1.11 7.93
CA GLN A 65 3.66 1.10 8.67
C GLN A 65 2.47 1.59 7.86
N TYR A 66 2.66 2.65 7.11
CA TYR A 66 1.60 3.23 6.28
C TYR A 66 1.26 2.35 5.07
N TRP A 67 2.28 1.79 4.44
CA TRP A 67 2.14 1.06 3.18
C TRP A 67 1.84 -0.43 3.35
N ASN A 68 2.70 -1.11 4.12
CA ASN A 68 2.61 -2.54 4.34
C ASN A 68 3.39 -2.94 5.59
N PRO A 69 2.77 -3.00 6.76
CA PRO A 69 3.46 -3.36 8.00
C PRO A 69 3.98 -4.81 8.02
N ALA A 70 3.48 -5.69 7.14
CA ALA A 70 3.99 -7.05 7.01
C ALA A 70 5.44 -7.14 6.51
N LYS A 71 6.05 -6.02 6.12
CA LYS A 71 7.45 -5.96 5.70
C LYS A 71 8.43 -5.94 6.87
N TYR A 72 8.01 -5.54 8.08
CA TYR A 72 8.92 -5.37 9.21
C TYR A 72 9.70 -6.62 9.63
N PRO A 73 9.15 -7.85 9.59
CA PRO A 73 9.94 -9.04 9.87
C PRO A 73 11.15 -9.21 8.95
N PHE A 74 11.06 -8.67 7.73
CA PHE A 74 12.12 -8.75 6.71
C PHE A 74 13.05 -7.54 6.70
N ALA A 75 12.88 -6.59 7.63
CA ALA A 75 13.76 -5.43 7.73
C ALA A 75 15.17 -5.85 8.16
N ILE A 76 16.19 -5.17 7.62
CA ILE A 76 17.60 -5.46 7.93
C ILE A 76 17.89 -5.19 9.40
N SER A 77 17.37 -4.08 9.94
CA SER A 77 17.55 -3.70 11.33
C SER A 77 16.50 -4.34 12.23
N PRO A 78 16.86 -4.78 13.45
CA PRO A 78 15.89 -5.36 14.39
C PRO A 78 14.91 -4.33 14.97
N ALA A 79 15.25 -3.06 14.95
CA ALA A 79 14.41 -1.97 15.42
C ALA A 79 14.70 -0.69 14.66
N GLY A 80 13.73 0.20 14.62
CA GLY A 80 13.90 1.50 14.02
C GLY A 80 12.81 2.46 14.44
N PHE A 81 13.10 3.75 14.36
CA PHE A 81 12.12 4.80 14.51
C PHE A 81 12.36 5.91 13.47
N SER A 82 11.32 6.60 13.09
CA SER A 82 11.36 7.73 12.16
C SER A 82 10.42 8.82 12.65
N LEU A 83 10.87 10.06 12.47
CA LEU A 83 10.05 11.25 12.65
C LEU A 83 10.07 12.02 11.34
N ALA A 84 8.91 12.25 10.77
CA ALA A 84 8.74 13.08 9.59
C ALA A 84 7.87 14.28 9.94
N TYR A 85 8.26 15.45 9.45
CA TYR A 85 7.51 16.68 9.57
C TYR A 85 7.46 17.36 8.20
N THR A 86 6.26 17.54 7.68
CA THR A 86 6.05 18.12 6.35
C THR A 86 5.07 19.29 6.48
N PRO A 87 5.57 20.53 6.37
CA PRO A 87 4.70 21.69 6.29
C PRO A 87 3.98 21.70 4.93
N TRP A 88 2.67 21.57 4.95
CA TRP A 88 1.86 21.55 3.74
C TRP A 88 1.33 22.94 3.44
N LEU A 89 1.50 23.40 2.18
CA LEU A 89 0.88 24.62 1.63
C LEU A 89 1.09 25.90 2.45
N ARG A 90 2.19 26.04 3.20
CA ARG A 90 2.47 27.22 4.03
C ARG A 90 2.32 28.58 3.33
N GLN A 91 2.44 28.60 2.00
CA GLN A 91 2.25 29.83 1.21
C GLN A 91 0.78 30.16 0.91
N LEU A 92 -0.12 29.19 1.04
CA LEU A 92 -1.57 29.38 0.81
C LEU A 92 -2.38 29.35 2.09
N VAL A 93 -2.02 28.46 3.03
CA VAL A 93 -2.73 28.27 4.30
C VAL A 93 -1.69 28.02 5.39
N SER A 94 -1.71 28.82 6.44
CA SER A 94 -0.66 28.82 7.46
C SER A 94 -0.78 27.72 8.52
N ASP A 95 -1.82 26.87 8.47
CA ASP A 95 -2.18 25.97 9.59
C ASP A 95 -2.21 24.48 9.24
N ILE A 96 -1.63 24.07 8.10
CA ILE A 96 -1.64 22.65 7.74
C ILE A 96 -0.24 22.07 7.85
N ASP A 97 0.00 21.35 8.92
CA ASP A 97 1.26 20.66 9.19
C ASP A 97 1.02 19.16 9.35
N LEU A 98 1.77 18.35 8.60
CA LEU A 98 1.76 16.91 8.74
C LEU A 98 2.97 16.46 9.57
N ALA A 99 2.73 15.86 10.71
CA ALA A 99 3.75 15.23 11.52
C ALA A 99 3.48 13.73 11.65
N ASN A 100 4.49 12.90 11.46
CA ASN A 100 4.39 11.46 11.59
C ASN A 100 5.56 10.91 12.40
N LEU A 101 5.24 10.16 13.43
CA LEU A 101 6.17 9.38 14.23
C LEU A 101 5.85 7.90 14.02
N VAL A 102 6.86 7.11 13.69
CA VAL A 102 6.70 5.67 13.52
C VAL A 102 7.86 4.93 14.14
N GLY A 103 7.57 3.77 14.73
CA GLY A 103 8.58 2.89 15.28
C GLY A 103 8.19 1.43 15.12
N TYR A 104 9.19 0.56 15.03
CA TYR A 104 8.99 -0.87 14.99
C TYR A 104 10.08 -1.60 15.79
N TYR A 105 9.74 -2.79 16.22
CA TYR A 105 10.65 -3.74 16.85
C TYR A 105 10.37 -5.14 16.36
N ARG A 106 11.39 -5.82 15.82
CA ARG A 106 11.32 -7.20 15.37
C ARG A 106 11.57 -8.15 16.56
N ILE A 107 10.61 -9.02 16.85
CA ILE A 107 10.69 -9.97 17.95
C ILE A 107 11.37 -11.28 17.48
N GLY A 108 11.17 -11.65 16.23
CA GLY A 108 11.70 -12.90 15.66
C GLY A 108 11.78 -12.83 14.14
N ASP A 109 12.01 -13.97 13.51
CA ASP A 109 12.21 -14.04 12.06
C ASP A 109 10.93 -13.71 11.25
N TYR A 110 9.75 -13.90 11.88
CA TYR A 110 8.45 -13.69 11.21
C TYR A 110 7.52 -12.77 12.01
N GLN A 111 8.01 -12.15 13.07
CA GLN A 111 7.18 -11.35 13.97
C GLN A 111 7.82 -10.00 14.25
N ALA A 112 7.02 -8.95 14.12
CA ALA A 112 7.39 -7.61 14.51
C ALA A 112 6.18 -6.90 15.12
N ILE A 113 6.43 -5.96 16.02
CA ILE A 113 5.45 -5.00 16.50
C ILE A 113 5.83 -3.62 16.00
N SER A 114 4.83 -2.83 15.65
CA SER A 114 5.02 -1.47 15.17
C SER A 114 3.88 -0.59 15.64
N ALA A 115 4.17 0.69 15.76
CA ALA A 115 3.19 1.72 16.07
C ALA A 115 3.52 3.00 15.32
N SER A 116 2.49 3.73 14.96
CA SER A 116 2.63 5.06 14.37
C SER A 116 1.66 6.04 14.98
N LEU A 117 2.07 7.30 15.01
CA LEU A 117 1.26 8.44 15.40
C LEU A 117 1.36 9.48 14.29
N THR A 118 0.24 9.78 13.66
CA THR A 118 0.15 10.81 12.63
C THR A 118 -0.72 11.96 13.15
N TYR A 119 -0.20 13.15 13.03
CA TYR A 119 -0.89 14.41 13.33
C TYR A 119 -1.07 15.19 12.03
N PHE A 120 -2.29 15.71 11.85
CA PHE A 120 -2.67 16.47 10.66
C PHE A 120 -3.43 17.73 11.05
#